data_a31db2c3145cf27ffe6a38484d8a4c01
#
_entry.id   a31db2c3145cf27ffe6a38484d8a4c01
#
_cell.length_a   1.000
_cell.length_b   1.000
_cell.length_c   1.000
_cell.angle_alpha   90.00
_cell.angle_beta   90.00
_cell.angle_gamma   90.00
#
_symmetry.space_group_name_H-M   'P 1'
#
loop_
_entity.id
_entity.type
_entity.pdbx_description
1 polymer ?
#
loop_
_entity_poly.entity_id
_entity_poly.type
_entity_poly.pdbx_seq_one_letter_code
_entity_poly.pdbx_strand_id
1 'polypeptide(L)'
;HTGIRRQRQMCIRDSANGNPALRLALQTREQHIRRDKATSNICTAQVLLAVIAGMYAVYHGPDGLKEIAENIHSLTFKLSIGLKQLGYQIGAESFFDTIWIKLGPDSPVKTAKEIINTAESMGINLRTIDEQTLSISLDETTTETNVENLWQIFAAGKTLPDIKNENISNLSQSSHARISSYLTHPIFNSYHSETELLRYIHRLQSKDLSLTTSMIPLGSCTMKLNATAEMIPVTWPEFAKIHPFAPTSQTQGYQIMFQQLEEWLAEITGFTAISLQPNAGSQGEYTGLLVIREYHIHRGEAHRDVCLIPESAHGTNPASAVMSGLKVVVVNCDRQGNIDIVDLQTKAEKHKDNLAAMMITYPSTHGVFEEEILDICEIIHARGGQVYMDGANMNAQVGLCRPAEIGADVCHLNLHKTFCIPHGGGGPGMGPIGVKSHLAPFYQGILLLILLGKIRVGRYLLHLGVALVFCLFLGCILL
;
A
#
# COMPACT_ATOMS: atom_id res chain seq x y z
N HIS A 1 27.78 3.97 -7.52
CA HIS A 1 27.10 3.80 -6.21
C HIS A 1 26.34 2.49 -6.10
N THR A 2 26.36 1.64 -7.10
CA THR A 2 25.81 0.31 -7.06
C THR A 2 26.58 -0.52 -6.04
N GLY A 3 25.92 -0.95 -4.99
CA GLY A 3 26.51 -1.76 -3.92
C GLY A 3 26.73 -1.04 -2.60
N ILE A 4 26.68 0.30 -2.58
CA ILE A 4 26.77 1.04 -1.32
C ILE A 4 25.36 1.46 -0.93
N ARG A 5 24.85 0.88 0.14
CA ARG A 5 23.54 1.22 0.68
C ARG A 5 23.69 2.03 1.95
N ARG A 6 22.76 2.94 2.12
CA ARG A 6 22.64 3.65 3.37
C ARG A 6 22.35 2.62 4.46
N GLN A 7 23.26 2.49 5.38
CA GLN A 7 23.04 1.64 6.53
C GLN A 7 21.92 2.24 7.36
N ARG A 8 20.94 1.42 7.69
CA ARG A 8 19.88 1.84 8.62
C ARG A 8 20.50 2.36 9.91
N GLN A 9 19.75 3.13 10.66
CA GLN A 9 20.10 3.84 11.90
C GLN A 9 20.96 3.06 12.93
N MET A 10 21.25 1.80 12.70
CA MET A 10 22.09 0.99 13.57
C MET A 10 23.57 1.34 13.54
N CYS A 11 24.01 2.21 12.64
CA CYS A 11 25.41 2.65 12.56
C CYS A 11 25.47 4.17 12.45
N ILE A 12 25.19 4.81 13.55
CA ILE A 12 25.60 6.19 13.77
C ILE A 12 27.06 6.15 14.15
N ARG A 13 27.89 6.83 13.36
CA ARG A 13 29.30 7.03 13.67
C ARG A 13 29.60 8.50 13.76
N ASP A 14 30.66 8.79 14.51
CA ASP A 14 31.16 10.15 14.59
C ASP A 14 31.75 10.57 13.25
N SER A 15 31.47 11.80 12.85
CA SER A 15 32.19 12.47 11.78
C SER A 15 33.62 12.79 12.22
N ALA A 16 34.45 13.27 11.29
CA ALA A 16 35.79 13.75 11.61
C ALA A 16 35.82 14.84 12.71
N ASN A 17 34.68 15.50 12.92
CA ASN A 17 34.52 16.55 13.95
C ASN A 17 33.82 16.03 15.23
N GLY A 18 33.70 14.73 15.41
CA GLY A 18 33.09 14.12 16.59
C GLY A 18 31.56 14.18 16.65
N ASN A 19 30.89 14.70 15.62
CA ASN A 19 29.43 14.76 15.59
C ASN A 19 28.82 13.45 15.06
N PRO A 20 27.63 13.04 15.55
CA PRO A 20 26.93 11.89 14.99
C PRO A 20 26.69 12.03 13.50
N ALA A 21 27.03 11.00 12.72
CA ALA A 21 26.85 10.99 11.28
C ALA A 21 26.40 9.62 10.80
N LEU A 22 25.61 9.61 9.71
CA LEU A 22 25.21 8.37 9.06
C LEU A 22 26.35 7.82 8.21
N ARG A 23 26.59 6.52 8.33
CA ARG A 23 27.56 5.80 7.54
C ARG A 23 26.88 4.94 6.47
N LEU A 24 27.41 4.96 5.27
CA LEU A 24 27.07 3.97 4.25
C LEU A 24 27.83 2.67 4.52
N ALA A 25 27.12 1.55 4.51
CA ALA A 25 27.71 0.23 4.65
C ALA A 25 26.87 -0.83 3.94
N LEU A 26 27.52 -1.92 3.53
CA LEU A 26 26.87 -3.11 3.03
C LEU A 26 26.24 -3.88 4.20
N GLN A 27 25.04 -4.37 3.99
CA GLN A 27 24.32 -5.18 4.97
C GLN A 27 24.26 -6.63 4.51
N THR A 28 24.52 -7.54 5.44
CA THR A 28 24.47 -8.99 5.18
C THR A 28 23.06 -9.52 4.89
N ARG A 29 22.04 -8.73 5.19
CA ARG A 29 20.62 -9.06 4.92
C ARG A 29 20.12 -8.61 3.56
N GLU A 30 20.91 -7.84 2.85
CA GLU A 30 20.53 -7.30 1.55
C GLU A 30 20.49 -8.39 0.48
N GLN A 31 19.55 -8.29 -0.45
CA GLN A 31 19.33 -9.30 -1.48
C GLN A 31 20.54 -9.51 -2.38
N HIS A 32 21.30 -8.48 -2.71
CA HIS A 32 22.50 -8.57 -3.55
C HIS A 32 23.68 -9.28 -2.85
N ILE A 33 23.63 -9.47 -1.53
CA ILE A 33 24.63 -10.19 -0.74
C ILE A 33 24.15 -11.60 -0.42
N ARG A 34 22.91 -11.73 0.08
CA ARG A 34 22.37 -13.00 0.59
C ARG A 34 21.39 -13.69 -0.36
N ARG A 35 21.01 -13.02 -1.45
CA ARG A 35 20.09 -13.54 -2.48
C ARG A 35 18.83 -14.17 -1.85
N ASP A 36 18.63 -15.47 -2.07
CA ASP A 36 17.51 -16.26 -1.53
C ASP A 36 17.39 -16.26 0.00
N LYS A 37 18.50 -16.03 0.70
CA LYS A 37 18.54 -15.97 2.17
C LYS A 37 18.35 -14.58 2.74
N ALA A 38 18.13 -13.58 1.89
CA ALA A 38 17.90 -12.23 2.37
C ALA A 38 16.55 -12.14 3.08
N THR A 39 16.51 -11.40 4.19
CA THR A 39 15.32 -11.23 5.03
C THR A 39 14.58 -9.92 4.75
N SER A 40 15.08 -9.08 3.87
CA SER A 40 14.53 -7.76 3.56
C SER A 40 14.82 -7.42 2.11
N ASN A 41 13.95 -7.86 1.22
CA ASN A 41 14.09 -7.71 -0.22
C ASN A 41 13.05 -6.80 -0.85
N ILE A 42 12.47 -5.91 -0.09
CA ILE A 42 11.57 -4.91 -0.63
C ILE A 42 12.41 -3.92 -1.44
N CYS A 43 12.26 -3.98 -2.75
CA CYS A 43 12.96 -3.11 -3.70
C CYS A 43 12.51 -1.67 -3.62
N THR A 44 11.19 -1.47 -3.63
CA THR A 44 10.56 -0.17 -3.69
C THR A 44 9.50 -0.11 -2.60
N ALA A 45 9.62 0.86 -1.71
CA ALA A 45 8.64 1.11 -0.67
C ALA A 45 7.81 2.37 -1.01
N GLN A 46 6.58 2.44 -0.50
CA GLN A 46 5.79 3.66 -0.54
C GLN A 46 6.47 4.72 0.32
N VAL A 47 7.13 5.67 -0.33
CA VAL A 47 7.90 6.74 0.31
C VAL A 47 7.10 8.04 0.40
N LEU A 48 6.10 8.25 -0.47
CA LEU A 48 5.34 9.51 -0.54
C LEU A 48 4.71 9.87 0.80
N LEU A 49 4.10 8.93 1.50
CA LEU A 49 3.50 9.19 2.81
C LEU A 49 4.54 9.62 3.84
N ALA A 50 5.74 9.03 3.82
CA ALA A 50 6.83 9.45 4.69
C ALA A 50 7.35 10.86 4.33
N VAL A 51 7.41 11.19 3.03
CA VAL A 51 7.78 12.53 2.56
C VAL A 51 6.72 13.55 2.98
N ILE A 52 5.43 13.25 2.80
CA ILE A 52 4.32 14.10 3.21
C ILE A 52 4.37 14.33 4.72
N ALA A 53 4.53 13.28 5.53
CA ALA A 53 4.64 13.39 6.98
C ALA A 53 5.86 14.27 7.39
N GLY A 54 7.01 14.11 6.73
CA GLY A 54 8.17 14.94 6.94
C GLY A 54 7.94 16.40 6.59
N MET A 55 7.31 16.69 5.45
CA MET A 55 6.99 18.06 5.02
C MET A 55 5.89 18.69 5.88
N TYR A 56 4.92 17.91 6.34
CA TYR A 56 3.92 18.34 7.31
C TYR A 56 4.58 18.82 8.61
N ALA A 57 5.51 18.03 9.16
CA ALA A 57 6.27 18.42 10.34
C ALA A 57 7.16 19.66 10.10
N VAL A 58 7.74 19.81 8.89
CA VAL A 58 8.52 21.00 8.51
C VAL A 58 7.64 22.24 8.43
N TYR A 59 6.44 22.13 7.87
CA TYR A 59 5.51 23.23 7.69
C TYR A 59 4.92 23.73 9.01
N HIS A 60 4.40 22.82 9.82
CA HIS A 60 3.73 23.18 11.08
C HIS A 60 4.72 23.43 12.23
N GLY A 61 5.87 22.76 12.23
CA GLY A 61 6.82 22.85 13.32
C GLY A 61 6.27 22.29 14.65
N PRO A 62 7.04 22.40 15.74
CA PRO A 62 6.61 21.88 17.04
C PRO A 62 5.36 22.60 17.58
N ASP A 63 5.28 23.91 17.41
CA ASP A 63 4.17 24.71 17.95
C ASP A 63 2.88 24.49 17.16
N GLY A 64 2.94 24.49 15.83
CA GLY A 64 1.76 24.21 15.00
C GLY A 64 1.20 22.81 15.19
N LEU A 65 2.06 21.78 15.35
CA LEU A 65 1.59 20.43 15.67
C LEU A 65 0.92 20.35 17.04
N LYS A 66 1.43 21.11 18.02
CA LYS A 66 0.81 21.20 19.34
C LYS A 66 -0.56 21.88 19.27
N GLU A 67 -0.68 22.99 18.55
CA GLU A 67 -1.93 23.71 18.35
C GLU A 67 -3.00 22.83 17.67
N ILE A 68 -2.61 22.11 16.62
CA ILE A 68 -3.47 21.13 15.95
C ILE A 68 -3.99 20.08 16.94
N ALA A 69 -3.11 19.50 17.73
CA ALA A 69 -3.48 18.46 18.71
C ALA A 69 -4.40 19.02 19.80
N GLU A 70 -4.13 20.22 20.32
CA GLU A 70 -4.96 20.87 21.32
C GLU A 70 -6.35 21.22 20.78
N ASN A 71 -6.45 21.68 19.52
CA ASN A 71 -7.72 21.97 18.88
C ASN A 71 -8.57 20.70 18.69
N ILE A 72 -7.99 19.62 18.13
CA ILE A 72 -8.67 18.34 17.97
C ILE A 72 -9.21 17.84 19.32
N HIS A 73 -8.35 17.83 20.33
CA HIS A 73 -8.77 17.38 21.66
C HIS A 73 -9.86 18.25 22.26
N SER A 74 -9.77 19.58 22.14
CA SER A 74 -10.78 20.52 22.61
C SER A 74 -12.13 20.25 21.98
N LEU A 75 -12.19 20.06 20.65
CA LEU A 75 -13.42 19.73 19.93
C LEU A 75 -13.99 18.37 20.36
N THR A 76 -13.12 17.35 20.53
CA THR A 76 -13.56 16.03 21.00
C THR A 76 -14.11 16.10 22.43
N PHE A 77 -13.46 16.89 23.28
CA PHE A 77 -13.90 17.09 24.66
C PHE A 77 -15.27 17.80 24.70
N LYS A 78 -15.45 18.88 23.91
CA LYS A 78 -16.72 19.56 23.74
C LYS A 78 -17.82 18.59 23.29
N LEU A 79 -17.54 17.79 22.25
CA LEU A 79 -18.45 16.77 21.76
C LEU A 79 -18.88 15.82 22.88
N SER A 80 -17.91 15.34 23.66
CA SER A 80 -18.14 14.38 24.74
C SER A 80 -19.05 14.94 25.84
N ILE A 81 -18.84 16.21 26.25
CA ILE A 81 -19.67 16.90 27.25
C ILE A 81 -21.11 17.02 26.75
N GLY A 82 -21.29 17.50 25.51
CA GLY A 82 -22.63 17.67 24.96
C GLY A 82 -23.39 16.34 24.84
N LEU A 83 -22.70 15.29 24.44
CA LEU A 83 -23.31 13.95 24.39
C LEU A 83 -23.68 13.41 25.79
N LYS A 84 -22.88 13.69 26.82
CA LYS A 84 -23.22 13.36 28.21
C LYS A 84 -24.46 14.13 28.68
N GLN A 85 -24.56 15.44 28.37
CA GLN A 85 -25.73 16.26 28.67
C GLN A 85 -26.99 15.74 27.98
N LEU A 86 -26.87 15.16 26.78
CA LEU A 86 -27.98 14.50 26.07
C LEU A 86 -28.35 13.12 26.65
N GLY A 87 -27.63 12.60 27.64
CA GLY A 87 -27.94 11.32 28.29
C GLY A 87 -27.19 10.10 27.69
N TYR A 88 -26.17 10.33 26.88
CA TYR A 88 -25.34 9.24 26.36
C TYR A 88 -24.17 8.91 27.30
N GLN A 89 -23.79 7.65 27.32
CA GLN A 89 -22.60 7.21 28.06
C GLN A 89 -21.38 7.27 27.15
N ILE A 90 -20.35 7.97 27.60
CA ILE A 90 -19.04 8.04 26.89
C ILE A 90 -18.10 7.03 27.54
N GLY A 91 -17.44 6.21 26.71
CA GLY A 91 -16.79 5.02 27.19
C GLY A 91 -15.50 5.20 27.95
N ALA A 92 -14.62 6.06 27.53
CA ALA A 92 -13.37 6.31 28.22
C ALA A 92 -13.39 7.63 28.98
N GLU A 93 -12.82 7.67 30.20
CA GLU A 93 -12.62 8.93 30.92
C GLU A 93 -11.49 9.76 30.30
N SER A 94 -10.49 9.08 29.73
CA SER A 94 -9.36 9.70 29.04
C SER A 94 -9.37 9.26 27.58
N PHE A 95 -9.35 10.23 26.68
CA PHE A 95 -9.33 10.06 25.23
C PHE A 95 -8.55 11.20 24.59
N PHE A 96 -8.20 11.06 23.31
CA PHE A 96 -7.57 12.16 22.55
C PHE A 96 -8.55 12.71 21.51
N ASP A 97 -8.74 12.00 20.40
CA ASP A 97 -9.52 12.40 19.24
C ASP A 97 -10.72 11.48 18.97
N THR A 98 -10.76 10.34 19.64
CA THR A 98 -11.75 9.29 19.39
C THR A 98 -12.50 8.94 20.66
N ILE A 99 -13.83 8.98 20.56
CA ILE A 99 -14.74 8.55 21.62
C ILE A 99 -15.65 7.42 21.14
N TRP A 100 -16.07 6.55 22.05
CA TRP A 100 -17.16 5.65 21.80
C TRP A 100 -18.35 5.99 22.69
N ILE A 101 -19.54 5.83 22.13
CA ILE A 101 -20.80 6.30 22.68
C ILE A 101 -21.70 5.09 22.83
N LYS A 102 -22.13 4.83 24.05
CA LYS A 102 -23.08 3.78 24.35
C LYS A 102 -24.48 4.36 24.55
N LEU A 103 -25.43 3.77 23.85
CA LEU A 103 -26.85 4.08 23.99
C LEU A 103 -27.37 3.45 25.28
N GLY A 104 -28.06 4.24 26.09
CA GLY A 104 -28.63 3.83 27.38
C GLY A 104 -30.11 4.09 27.48
N PRO A 105 -30.72 3.76 28.64
CA PRO A 105 -32.16 4.01 28.88
C PRO A 105 -32.53 5.48 28.75
N ASP A 106 -31.65 6.39 29.11
CA ASP A 106 -31.90 7.84 29.11
C ASP A 106 -31.54 8.53 27.77
N SER A 107 -30.91 7.80 26.85
CA SER A 107 -30.52 8.32 25.54
C SER A 107 -31.77 8.74 24.72
N PRO A 108 -31.73 9.86 23.99
CA PRO A 108 -32.79 10.28 23.09
C PRO A 108 -33.13 9.24 22.03
N VAL A 109 -32.11 8.65 21.43
CA VAL A 109 -32.23 7.59 20.43
C VAL A 109 -31.82 6.25 21.06
N LYS A 110 -32.51 5.19 20.68
CA LYS A 110 -32.37 3.86 21.31
C LYS A 110 -31.55 2.87 20.51
N THR A 111 -31.32 3.11 19.23
CA THR A 111 -30.59 2.21 18.36
C THR A 111 -29.49 2.96 17.59
N ALA A 112 -28.34 2.32 17.42
CA ALA A 112 -27.25 2.85 16.60
C ALA A 112 -27.70 3.07 15.15
N LYS A 113 -28.58 2.22 14.62
CA LYS A 113 -29.10 2.33 13.26
C LYS A 113 -29.86 3.63 12.99
N GLU A 114 -30.67 4.12 13.94
CA GLU A 114 -31.37 5.39 13.79
C GLU A 114 -30.40 6.56 13.72
N ILE A 115 -29.36 6.57 14.56
CA ILE A 115 -28.31 7.60 14.53
C ILE A 115 -27.56 7.56 13.20
N ILE A 116 -27.16 6.37 12.73
CA ILE A 116 -26.46 6.21 11.46
C ILE A 116 -27.31 6.75 10.31
N ASN A 117 -28.59 6.38 10.22
CA ASN A 117 -29.46 6.85 9.15
C ASN A 117 -29.60 8.39 9.16
N THR A 118 -29.70 8.99 10.35
CA THR A 118 -29.76 10.46 10.48
C THR A 118 -28.42 11.09 10.08
N ALA A 119 -27.29 10.52 10.50
CA ALA A 119 -25.97 10.99 10.15
C ALA A 119 -25.71 10.92 8.64
N GLU A 120 -26.06 9.80 8.01
CA GLU A 120 -25.94 9.63 6.55
C GLU A 120 -26.79 10.63 5.78
N SER A 121 -28.02 10.94 6.25
CA SER A 121 -28.86 11.95 5.63
C SER A 121 -28.28 13.37 5.70
N MET A 122 -27.38 13.61 6.66
CA MET A 122 -26.61 14.86 6.83
C MET A 122 -25.21 14.78 6.20
N GLY A 123 -24.89 13.71 5.45
CA GLY A 123 -23.60 13.52 4.80
C GLY A 123 -22.45 13.12 5.74
N ILE A 124 -22.77 12.52 6.89
CA ILE A 124 -21.80 12.13 7.92
C ILE A 124 -21.83 10.61 8.11
N ASN A 125 -20.68 9.96 7.98
CA ASN A 125 -20.50 8.55 8.28
C ASN A 125 -19.95 8.38 9.70
N LEU A 126 -20.57 7.50 10.48
CA LEU A 126 -20.13 7.13 11.82
C LEU A 126 -19.78 5.63 11.87
N ARG A 127 -18.85 5.26 12.76
CA ARG A 127 -18.48 3.86 12.94
C ARG A 127 -19.45 3.17 13.91
N THR A 128 -20.09 2.09 13.47
CA THR A 128 -20.84 1.18 14.32
C THR A 128 -19.88 0.14 14.93
N ILE A 129 -19.89 -0.02 16.25
CA ILE A 129 -19.18 -1.07 16.98
C ILE A 129 -20.10 -2.26 17.18
N ASP A 130 -21.31 -2.00 17.70
CA ASP A 130 -22.39 -2.97 17.87
C ASP A 130 -23.77 -2.27 17.79
N GLU A 131 -24.85 -2.97 18.06
CA GLU A 131 -26.21 -2.44 17.95
C GLU A 131 -26.50 -1.23 18.85
N GLN A 132 -25.72 -1.05 19.92
CA GLN A 132 -25.90 0.01 20.92
C GLN A 132 -24.66 0.90 21.10
N THR A 133 -23.61 0.67 20.32
CA THR A 133 -22.35 1.39 20.50
C THR A 133 -21.84 1.94 19.17
N LEU A 134 -21.55 3.24 19.18
CA LEU A 134 -20.96 3.98 18.07
C LEU A 134 -19.59 4.53 18.45
N SER A 135 -18.76 4.85 17.46
CA SER A 135 -17.50 5.56 17.66
C SER A 135 -17.43 6.76 16.71
N ILE A 136 -16.90 7.85 17.24
CA ILE A 136 -16.63 9.09 16.50
C ILE A 136 -15.17 9.44 16.68
N SER A 137 -14.49 9.76 15.57
CA SER A 137 -13.14 10.29 15.54
C SER A 137 -13.13 11.65 14.86
N LEU A 138 -12.44 12.60 15.45
CA LEU A 138 -12.24 13.94 14.89
C LEU A 138 -10.78 14.09 14.41
N ASP A 139 -10.58 15.03 13.52
CA ASP A 139 -9.27 15.35 12.94
C ASP A 139 -9.05 16.87 12.82
N GLU A 140 -7.93 17.26 12.22
CA GLU A 140 -7.56 18.66 12.03
C GLU A 140 -8.50 19.44 11.10
N THR A 141 -9.35 18.77 10.32
CA THR A 141 -10.34 19.42 9.45
C THR A 141 -11.68 19.65 10.13
N THR A 142 -11.85 19.11 11.34
CA THR A 142 -13.08 19.21 12.10
C THR A 142 -13.29 20.65 12.63
N THR A 143 -14.51 21.16 12.50
CA THR A 143 -14.92 22.50 12.92
C THR A 143 -15.93 22.45 14.05
N GLU A 144 -16.17 23.58 14.72
CA GLU A 144 -17.27 23.74 15.71
C GLU A 144 -18.61 23.37 15.10
N THR A 145 -18.87 23.78 13.85
CA THR A 145 -20.13 23.44 13.15
C THR A 145 -20.29 21.93 12.97
N ASN A 146 -19.21 21.18 12.75
CA ASN A 146 -19.30 19.72 12.70
C ASN A 146 -19.71 19.13 14.04
N VAL A 147 -19.21 19.67 15.16
CA VAL A 147 -19.60 19.25 16.51
C VAL A 147 -21.09 19.56 16.77
N GLU A 148 -21.55 20.75 16.39
CA GLU A 148 -22.97 21.13 16.49
C GLU A 148 -23.86 20.21 15.66
N ASN A 149 -23.48 19.89 14.44
CA ASN A 149 -24.20 18.93 13.59
C ASN A 149 -24.28 17.54 14.24
N LEU A 150 -23.19 17.08 14.86
CA LEU A 150 -23.19 15.82 15.60
C LEU A 150 -24.18 15.90 16.79
N TRP A 151 -24.18 16.97 17.56
CA TRP A 151 -25.17 17.13 18.63
C TRP A 151 -26.63 17.12 18.11
N GLN A 152 -26.91 17.76 16.97
CA GLN A 152 -28.23 17.70 16.34
C GLN A 152 -28.66 16.28 16.01
N ILE A 153 -27.76 15.49 15.43
CA ILE A 153 -28.00 14.07 15.10
C ILE A 153 -28.37 13.29 16.38
N PHE A 154 -27.61 13.47 17.44
CA PHE A 154 -27.77 12.71 18.68
C PHE A 154 -28.89 13.27 19.54
N ALA A 155 -29.28 14.54 19.44
CA ALA A 155 -30.39 15.15 20.19
C ALA A 155 -31.75 14.67 19.70
N ALA A 156 -31.87 14.21 18.45
CA ALA A 156 -33.16 13.76 17.87
C ALA A 156 -34.33 14.75 18.11
N GLY A 157 -34.08 16.03 17.87
CA GLY A 157 -35.06 17.09 18.04
C GLY A 157 -35.19 17.64 19.47
N LYS A 158 -34.43 17.14 20.45
CA LYS A 158 -34.37 17.76 21.78
C LYS A 158 -33.50 19.02 21.76
N THR A 159 -33.57 19.79 22.85
CA THR A 159 -32.72 20.98 23.04
C THR A 159 -31.24 20.60 22.96
N LEU A 160 -30.50 21.38 22.19
CA LEU A 160 -29.05 21.18 22.05
C LEU A 160 -28.31 21.48 23.38
N PRO A 161 -27.17 20.83 23.59
CA PRO A 161 -26.31 21.08 24.78
C PRO A 161 -25.86 22.54 24.87
N ASP A 162 -25.81 23.08 26.09
CA ASP A 162 -25.20 24.36 26.37
C ASP A 162 -23.93 24.13 27.21
N ILE A 163 -22.75 24.31 26.56
CA ILE A 163 -21.45 24.05 27.16
C ILE A 163 -20.68 25.34 27.50
N LYS A 164 -21.32 26.52 27.41
CA LYS A 164 -20.65 27.82 27.60
C LYS A 164 -19.92 27.98 28.92
N ASN A 165 -20.36 27.27 29.96
CA ASN A 165 -19.82 27.34 31.31
C ASN A 165 -18.97 26.13 31.69
N GLU A 166 -18.70 25.22 30.77
CA GLU A 166 -17.91 24.01 31.04
C GLU A 166 -16.41 24.30 30.93
N ASN A 167 -15.65 23.78 31.89
CA ASN A 167 -14.19 23.82 31.82
C ASN A 167 -13.70 22.83 30.76
N ILE A 168 -13.27 23.34 29.64
CA ILE A 168 -12.68 22.52 28.58
C ILE A 168 -11.32 22.03 29.05
N SER A 169 -11.15 20.71 29.09
CA SER A 169 -9.87 20.08 29.44
C SER A 169 -8.77 20.51 28.46
N ASN A 170 -7.65 20.92 29.02
CA ASN A 170 -6.47 21.24 28.22
C ASN A 170 -5.45 20.10 28.35
N LEU A 171 -5.04 19.54 27.21
CA LEU A 171 -4.02 18.48 27.15
C LEU A 171 -2.73 18.87 27.87
N SER A 172 -2.35 20.13 27.83
CA SER A 172 -1.14 20.61 28.50
C SER A 172 -1.17 20.48 30.02
N GLN A 173 -2.34 20.28 30.62
CA GLN A 173 -2.53 20.09 32.06
C GLN A 173 -2.74 18.61 32.44
N SER A 174 -2.76 17.71 31.48
CA SER A 174 -2.94 16.28 31.73
C SER A 174 -1.65 15.63 32.27
N SER A 175 -1.79 14.48 32.97
CA SER A 175 -0.65 13.67 33.38
C SER A 175 0.17 13.08 32.22
N HIS A 176 -0.40 13.12 31.02
CA HIS A 176 0.24 12.65 29.78
C HIS A 176 0.84 13.78 28.95
N ALA A 177 0.80 15.04 29.46
CA ALA A 177 1.37 16.18 28.77
C ALA A 177 2.86 16.00 28.52
N ARG A 178 3.28 16.27 27.30
CA ARG A 178 4.69 16.22 26.94
C ARG A 178 5.43 17.40 27.56
N ILE A 179 6.47 17.12 28.32
CA ILE A 179 7.34 18.11 28.95
C ILE A 179 8.70 18.24 28.26
N SER A 180 9.04 17.31 27.37
CA SER A 180 10.32 17.34 26.64
C SER A 180 10.19 18.10 25.32
N SER A 181 11.26 18.83 24.94
CA SER A 181 11.35 19.44 23.62
C SER A 181 11.37 18.39 22.50
N TYR A 182 10.90 18.75 21.32
CA TYR A 182 10.90 17.91 20.13
C TYR A 182 11.02 18.79 18.88
N LEU A 183 11.37 18.19 17.73
CA LEU A 183 11.60 18.87 16.47
C LEU A 183 12.51 20.11 16.62
N THR A 184 13.57 19.97 17.42
CA THR A 184 14.48 21.08 17.76
C THR A 184 15.45 21.44 16.61
N HIS A 185 15.55 20.63 15.57
CA HIS A 185 16.38 20.93 14.42
C HIS A 185 15.84 22.17 13.68
N PRO A 186 16.71 23.11 13.24
CA PRO A 186 16.29 24.38 12.60
C PRO A 186 15.32 24.20 11.43
N ILE A 187 15.38 23.08 10.72
CA ILE A 187 14.50 22.81 9.59
C ILE A 187 13.01 22.80 9.95
N PHE A 188 12.68 22.41 11.16
CA PHE A 188 11.29 22.37 11.66
C PHE A 188 10.84 23.72 12.23
N ASN A 189 11.70 24.73 12.15
CA ASN A 189 11.49 26.06 12.73
C ASN A 189 11.77 27.19 11.71
N SER A 190 11.69 26.88 10.40
CA SER A 190 12.13 27.80 9.36
C SER A 190 11.19 27.99 8.17
N TYR A 191 10.28 27.04 7.90
CA TYR A 191 9.53 27.02 6.64
C TYR A 191 8.02 26.93 6.89
N HIS A 192 7.45 27.94 7.55
CA HIS A 192 6.07 27.95 8.03
C HIS A 192 5.11 28.70 7.10
N SER A 193 5.58 29.19 5.94
CA SER A 193 4.71 29.75 4.90
C SER A 193 4.75 28.93 3.63
N GLU A 194 3.67 28.99 2.85
CA GLU A 194 3.54 28.28 1.57
C GLU A 194 4.73 28.56 0.65
N THR A 195 5.11 29.83 0.49
CA THR A 195 6.22 30.23 -0.38
C THR A 195 7.57 29.69 0.11
N GLU A 196 7.82 29.70 1.40
CA GLU A 196 9.08 29.20 1.97
C GLU A 196 9.18 27.69 1.84
N LEU A 197 8.10 26.98 2.13
CA LEU A 197 8.04 25.52 1.96
C LEU A 197 8.25 25.13 0.49
N LEU A 198 7.59 25.82 -0.46
CA LEU A 198 7.74 25.56 -1.89
C LEU A 198 9.20 25.74 -2.34
N ARG A 199 9.85 26.84 -1.92
CA ARG A 199 11.26 27.08 -2.21
C ARG A 199 12.18 26.03 -1.56
N TYR A 200 11.84 25.58 -0.37
CA TYR A 200 12.57 24.52 0.30
C TYR A 200 12.46 23.19 -0.44
N ILE A 201 11.26 22.79 -0.85
CA ILE A 201 11.02 21.58 -1.66
C ILE A 201 11.81 21.66 -2.97
N HIS A 202 11.75 22.79 -3.67
CA HIS A 202 12.52 22.99 -4.91
C HIS A 202 14.04 22.87 -4.70
N ARG A 203 14.56 23.42 -3.60
CA ARG A 203 15.97 23.29 -3.21
C ARG A 203 16.38 21.84 -2.94
N LEU A 204 15.49 21.03 -2.35
CA LEU A 204 15.74 19.60 -2.17
C LEU A 204 15.71 18.84 -3.49
N GLN A 205 14.71 19.12 -4.32
CA GLN A 205 14.54 18.52 -5.64
C GLN A 205 15.75 18.78 -6.54
N SER A 206 16.29 19.99 -6.51
CA SER A 206 17.44 20.38 -7.33
C SER A 206 18.75 19.68 -6.97
N LYS A 207 18.80 18.96 -5.85
CA LYS A 207 19.98 18.16 -5.41
C LYS A 207 19.98 16.75 -5.95
N ASP A 208 18.92 16.34 -6.62
CA ASP A 208 18.78 15.00 -7.15
C ASP A 208 18.57 15.02 -8.66
N LEU A 209 18.68 13.84 -9.28
CA LEU A 209 18.46 13.68 -10.71
C LEU A 209 16.97 13.84 -11.03
N SER A 210 16.70 14.52 -12.14
CA SER A 210 15.36 14.69 -12.70
C SER A 210 15.37 14.36 -14.17
N LEU A 211 14.28 13.77 -14.68
CA LEU A 211 14.09 13.50 -16.10
C LEU A 211 14.02 14.79 -16.94
N THR A 212 13.78 15.94 -16.31
CA THR A 212 13.80 17.24 -17.01
C THR A 212 15.21 17.79 -17.20
N THR A 213 16.19 17.30 -16.46
CA THR A 213 17.55 17.84 -16.44
C THR A 213 18.64 16.80 -16.70
N SER A 214 18.32 15.52 -16.65
CA SER A 214 19.30 14.42 -16.72
C SER A 214 18.71 13.17 -17.35
N MET A 215 19.57 12.40 -17.99
CA MET A 215 19.29 11.02 -18.33
C MET A 215 19.54 10.14 -17.10
N ILE A 216 18.61 9.25 -16.77
CA ILE A 216 18.77 8.32 -15.66
C ILE A 216 19.54 7.11 -16.15
N PRO A 217 20.73 6.84 -15.58
CA PRO A 217 21.63 5.78 -16.08
C PRO A 217 21.10 4.38 -15.75
N LEU A 218 20.32 4.23 -14.68
CA LEU A 218 19.66 3.00 -14.26
C LEU A 218 18.47 3.36 -13.40
N GLY A 219 17.31 2.90 -13.79
CA GLY A 219 16.09 3.14 -13.03
C GLY A 219 15.19 1.91 -13.03
N SER A 220 14.02 2.03 -12.46
CA SER A 220 13.00 1.00 -12.54
C SER A 220 12.33 1.00 -13.92
N CYS A 221 13.09 0.89 -14.97
CA CYS A 221 12.70 0.77 -16.38
C CYS A 221 11.93 1.96 -16.96
N THR A 222 11.18 2.68 -16.17
CA THR A 222 10.21 3.66 -16.66
C THR A 222 9.90 4.72 -15.62
N MET A 223 10.88 5.51 -15.23
CA MET A 223 10.55 6.76 -14.53
C MET A 223 9.98 7.72 -15.56
N LYS A 224 8.68 7.99 -15.46
CA LYS A 224 7.96 8.81 -16.42
C LYS A 224 7.72 10.20 -15.91
N LEU A 225 7.69 11.14 -16.83
CA LEU A 225 7.08 12.43 -16.60
C LEU A 225 5.57 12.28 -16.81
N ASN A 226 4.81 12.53 -15.75
CA ASN A 226 3.37 12.52 -15.83
C ASN A 226 2.86 13.89 -16.25
N ALA A 227 1.87 13.94 -17.13
CA ALA A 227 1.21 15.18 -17.50
C ALA A 227 0.44 15.75 -16.29
N THR A 228 0.38 17.07 -16.19
CA THR A 228 -0.41 17.75 -15.15
C THR A 228 -1.88 17.30 -15.18
N ALA A 229 -2.44 17.11 -16.39
CA ALA A 229 -3.81 16.64 -16.59
C ALA A 229 -4.06 15.24 -16.00
N GLU A 230 -3.07 14.36 -16.00
CA GLU A 230 -3.14 13.04 -15.36
C GLU A 230 -3.14 13.14 -13.84
N MET A 231 -2.48 14.16 -13.27
CA MET A 231 -2.34 14.34 -11.84
C MET A 231 -3.49 15.12 -11.19
N ILE A 232 -4.17 15.99 -11.94
CA ILE A 232 -5.26 16.83 -11.40
C ILE A 232 -6.37 16.03 -10.71
N PRO A 233 -6.91 14.93 -11.28
CA PRO A 233 -8.00 14.19 -10.65
C PRO A 233 -7.69 13.67 -9.24
N VAL A 234 -6.42 13.44 -8.92
CA VAL A 234 -5.99 12.99 -7.57
C VAL A 234 -6.39 13.98 -6.48
N THR A 235 -6.47 15.27 -6.83
CA THR A 235 -6.80 16.35 -5.90
C THR A 235 -8.29 16.67 -5.81
N TRP A 236 -9.11 16.07 -6.67
CA TRP A 236 -10.56 16.30 -6.63
C TRP A 236 -11.15 15.72 -5.34
N PRO A 237 -11.98 16.49 -4.62
CA PRO A 237 -12.56 16.03 -3.34
C PRO A 237 -13.33 14.73 -3.47
N GLU A 238 -14.00 14.51 -4.59
CA GLU A 238 -14.78 13.29 -4.90
C GLU A 238 -13.93 12.02 -4.90
N PHE A 239 -12.62 12.16 -5.16
CA PHE A 239 -11.65 11.07 -5.08
C PHE A 239 -10.83 11.14 -3.79
N ALA A 240 -10.27 12.31 -3.48
CA ALA A 240 -9.29 12.45 -2.40
C ALA A 240 -9.89 12.35 -0.98
N LYS A 241 -11.19 12.68 -0.81
CA LYS A 241 -11.83 12.74 0.51
C LYS A 241 -12.68 11.53 0.88
N ILE A 242 -12.79 10.52 0.03
CA ILE A 242 -13.53 9.31 0.35
C ILE A 242 -12.73 8.44 1.32
N HIS A 243 -13.35 8.11 2.46
CA HIS A 243 -12.74 7.22 3.43
C HIS A 243 -12.71 5.78 2.89
N PRO A 244 -11.62 5.00 3.08
CA PRO A 244 -11.49 3.63 2.58
C PRO A 244 -12.59 2.67 3.05
N PHE A 245 -13.21 2.95 4.19
CA PHE A 245 -14.32 2.17 4.75
C PHE A 245 -15.67 2.88 4.62
N ALA A 246 -15.80 3.82 3.68
CA ALA A 246 -17.11 4.39 3.36
C ALA A 246 -18.08 3.29 2.90
N PRO A 247 -19.39 3.42 3.18
CA PRO A 247 -20.38 2.46 2.71
C PRO A 247 -20.30 2.24 1.19
N THR A 248 -20.47 0.99 0.76
CA THR A 248 -20.38 0.64 -0.67
C THR A 248 -21.40 1.38 -1.54
N SER A 249 -22.55 1.74 -0.98
CA SER A 249 -23.56 2.59 -1.64
C SER A 249 -23.04 3.99 -2.00
N GLN A 250 -22.03 4.48 -1.29
CA GLN A 250 -21.43 5.79 -1.50
C GLN A 250 -20.18 5.75 -2.40
N THR A 251 -19.72 4.55 -2.78
CA THR A 251 -18.48 4.33 -3.52
C THR A 251 -18.68 3.62 -4.85
N GLN A 252 -19.86 3.70 -5.44
CA GLN A 252 -20.20 3.02 -6.69
C GLN A 252 -19.29 3.41 -7.85
N GLY A 253 -18.90 4.69 -7.95
CA GLY A 253 -17.97 5.16 -8.96
C GLY A 253 -16.60 4.46 -8.86
N TYR A 254 -16.10 4.26 -7.64
CA TYR A 254 -14.85 3.50 -7.42
C TYR A 254 -14.99 2.04 -7.86
N GLN A 255 -16.13 1.41 -7.56
CA GLN A 255 -16.37 0.01 -7.95
C GLN A 255 -16.40 -0.15 -9.47
N ILE A 256 -17.05 0.78 -10.18
CA ILE A 256 -17.06 0.80 -11.66
C ILE A 256 -15.63 0.95 -12.21
N MET A 257 -14.86 1.87 -11.64
CA MET A 257 -13.46 2.06 -12.04
C MET A 257 -12.62 0.81 -11.84
N PHE A 258 -12.75 0.15 -10.69
CA PHE A 258 -12.02 -1.09 -10.39
C PHE A 258 -12.37 -2.18 -11.39
N GLN A 259 -13.66 -2.38 -11.62
CA GLN A 259 -14.13 -3.38 -12.57
C GLN A 259 -13.59 -3.10 -14.00
N GLN A 260 -13.71 -1.88 -14.48
CA GLN A 260 -13.20 -1.51 -15.81
C GLN A 260 -11.69 -1.75 -15.93
N LEU A 261 -10.92 -1.39 -14.90
CA LEU A 261 -9.47 -1.63 -14.93
C LEU A 261 -9.14 -3.12 -14.91
N GLU A 262 -9.83 -3.91 -14.09
CA GLU A 262 -9.66 -5.36 -14.07
C GLU A 262 -9.96 -5.98 -15.44
N GLU A 263 -11.05 -5.56 -16.09
CA GLU A 263 -11.43 -5.98 -17.44
C GLU A 263 -10.36 -5.61 -18.48
N TRP A 264 -9.86 -4.38 -18.47
CA TRP A 264 -8.82 -3.93 -19.41
C TRP A 264 -7.49 -4.65 -19.19
N LEU A 265 -7.08 -4.83 -17.94
CA LEU A 265 -5.87 -5.58 -17.64
C LEU A 265 -6.01 -7.07 -18.00
N ALA A 266 -7.19 -7.65 -17.83
CA ALA A 266 -7.49 -9.02 -18.28
C ALA A 266 -7.37 -9.14 -19.80
N GLU A 267 -7.94 -8.20 -20.55
CA GLU A 267 -7.83 -8.17 -22.02
C GLU A 267 -6.39 -8.00 -22.51
N ILE A 268 -5.63 -7.09 -21.87
CA ILE A 268 -4.22 -6.84 -22.23
C ILE A 268 -3.34 -8.07 -21.99
N THR A 269 -3.60 -8.81 -20.91
CA THR A 269 -2.73 -9.91 -20.46
C THR A 269 -3.23 -11.30 -20.85
N GLY A 270 -4.50 -11.42 -21.24
CA GLY A 270 -5.15 -12.68 -21.56
C GLY A 270 -5.56 -13.51 -20.33
N PHE A 271 -5.42 -12.98 -19.11
CA PHE A 271 -5.84 -13.68 -17.90
C PHE A 271 -7.34 -13.63 -17.68
N THR A 272 -7.86 -14.64 -16.99
CA THR A 272 -9.29 -14.76 -16.70
C THR A 272 -9.75 -13.85 -15.57
N ALA A 273 -8.87 -13.60 -14.59
CA ALA A 273 -9.18 -12.76 -13.43
C ALA A 273 -7.97 -11.92 -13.03
N ILE A 274 -8.25 -10.69 -12.63
CA ILE A 274 -7.27 -9.71 -12.15
C ILE A 274 -7.63 -9.33 -10.71
N SER A 275 -6.61 -9.12 -9.87
CA SER A 275 -6.76 -8.50 -8.56
C SER A 275 -5.90 -7.25 -8.47
N LEU A 276 -6.54 -6.15 -8.07
CA LEU A 276 -5.89 -4.84 -7.88
C LEU A 276 -5.33 -4.64 -6.47
N GLN A 277 -5.45 -5.63 -5.59
CA GLN A 277 -5.12 -5.48 -4.17
C GLN A 277 -3.64 -5.36 -3.84
N PRO A 278 -2.71 -6.06 -4.52
CA PRO A 278 -1.29 -5.89 -4.22
C PRO A 278 -0.85 -4.46 -4.50
N ASN A 279 -0.20 -3.83 -3.53
CA ASN A 279 0.21 -2.42 -3.60
C ASN A 279 1.65 -2.19 -4.06
N ALA A 280 2.32 -3.25 -4.49
CA ALA A 280 3.67 -3.20 -5.07
C ALA A 280 3.94 -4.49 -5.87
N GLY A 281 4.91 -4.45 -6.77
CA GLY A 281 5.33 -5.64 -7.52
C GLY A 281 5.70 -6.82 -6.62
N SER A 282 6.49 -6.58 -5.58
CA SER A 282 6.86 -7.62 -4.60
C SER A 282 5.65 -8.18 -3.82
N GLN A 283 4.62 -7.39 -3.59
CA GLN A 283 3.36 -7.86 -3.00
C GLN A 283 2.57 -8.70 -4.02
N GLY A 284 2.60 -8.32 -5.29
CA GLY A 284 2.07 -9.13 -6.39
C GLY A 284 2.79 -10.47 -6.51
N GLU A 285 4.14 -10.48 -6.43
CA GLU A 285 4.93 -11.71 -6.40
C GLU A 285 4.48 -12.63 -5.26
N TYR A 286 4.45 -12.10 -4.04
CA TYR A 286 4.05 -12.85 -2.86
C TYR A 286 2.63 -13.39 -2.97
N THR A 287 1.68 -12.55 -3.39
CA THR A 287 0.27 -12.94 -3.56
C THR A 287 0.12 -14.02 -4.61
N GLY A 288 0.77 -13.88 -5.78
CA GLY A 288 0.71 -14.87 -6.85
C GLY A 288 1.26 -16.23 -6.45
N LEU A 289 2.36 -16.26 -5.69
CA LEU A 289 2.91 -17.51 -5.16
C LEU A 289 2.04 -18.14 -4.08
N LEU A 290 1.35 -17.34 -3.25
CA LEU A 290 0.35 -17.85 -2.31
C LEU A 290 -0.84 -18.47 -3.03
N VAL A 291 -1.30 -17.88 -4.15
CA VAL A 291 -2.35 -18.47 -5.00
C VAL A 291 -1.93 -19.85 -5.50
N ILE A 292 -0.70 -19.98 -6.01
CA ILE A 292 -0.16 -21.27 -6.46
C ILE A 292 -0.07 -22.28 -5.30
N ARG A 293 0.39 -21.84 -4.14
CA ARG A 293 0.43 -22.73 -2.97
C ARG A 293 -0.94 -23.21 -2.55
N GLU A 294 -1.91 -22.32 -2.47
CA GLU A 294 -3.27 -22.67 -2.08
C GLU A 294 -3.93 -23.64 -3.08
N TYR A 295 -3.67 -23.44 -4.38
CA TYR A 295 -4.07 -24.38 -5.41
C TYR A 295 -3.54 -25.80 -5.16
N HIS A 296 -2.23 -25.94 -4.87
CA HIS A 296 -1.65 -27.24 -4.56
C HIS A 296 -2.19 -27.85 -3.26
N ILE A 297 -2.35 -27.04 -2.20
CA ILE A 297 -2.93 -27.50 -0.93
C ILE A 297 -4.35 -28.05 -1.14
N HIS A 298 -5.17 -27.32 -1.90
CA HIS A 298 -6.55 -27.73 -2.18
C HIS A 298 -6.65 -29.05 -2.95
N ARG A 299 -5.66 -29.33 -3.78
CA ARG A 299 -5.54 -30.61 -4.53
C ARG A 299 -4.96 -31.75 -3.69
N GLY A 300 -4.65 -31.54 -2.43
CA GLY A 300 -3.97 -32.51 -1.58
C GLY A 300 -2.46 -32.64 -1.85
N GLU A 301 -1.88 -31.69 -2.59
CA GLU A 301 -0.48 -31.67 -3.03
C GLU A 301 0.37 -30.66 -2.21
N ALA A 302 0.08 -30.49 -0.92
CA ALA A 302 0.78 -29.56 -0.04
C ALA A 302 2.30 -29.82 0.08
N HIS A 303 2.76 -31.00 -0.34
CA HIS A 303 4.17 -31.37 -0.41
C HIS A 303 4.93 -30.68 -1.55
N ARG A 304 4.23 -30.10 -2.52
CA ARG A 304 4.86 -29.32 -3.61
C ARG A 304 5.36 -27.99 -3.05
N ASP A 305 6.64 -27.92 -2.81
CA ASP A 305 7.28 -26.77 -2.14
C ASP A 305 8.53 -26.25 -2.84
N VAL A 306 8.84 -26.75 -4.04
CA VAL A 306 9.99 -26.32 -4.85
C VAL A 306 9.58 -25.28 -5.88
N CYS A 307 10.33 -24.18 -5.94
CA CYS A 307 10.23 -23.15 -6.97
C CYS A 307 11.52 -23.07 -7.78
N LEU A 308 11.44 -23.30 -9.08
CA LEU A 308 12.58 -23.11 -9.99
C LEU A 308 12.69 -21.63 -10.35
N ILE A 309 13.89 -21.06 -10.29
CA ILE A 309 14.13 -19.64 -10.59
C ILE A 309 15.42 -19.50 -11.39
N PRO A 310 15.37 -18.91 -12.60
CA PRO A 310 16.57 -18.64 -13.38
C PRO A 310 17.55 -17.70 -12.65
N GLU A 311 18.85 -17.88 -12.86
CA GLU A 311 19.85 -16.97 -12.29
C GLU A 311 19.76 -15.54 -12.81
N SER A 312 19.11 -15.34 -13.97
CA SER A 312 18.78 -14.03 -14.55
C SER A 312 17.60 -13.34 -13.85
N ALA A 313 16.92 -14.01 -12.92
CA ALA A 313 15.75 -13.44 -12.25
C ALA A 313 16.10 -12.24 -11.36
N HIS A 314 15.16 -11.33 -11.22
CA HIS A 314 15.27 -10.24 -10.27
C HIS A 314 15.41 -10.79 -8.84
N GLY A 315 16.23 -10.17 -8.01
CA GLY A 315 16.52 -10.65 -6.65
C GLY A 315 15.31 -10.68 -5.71
N THR A 316 14.17 -10.05 -6.05
CA THR A 316 12.92 -10.17 -5.29
C THR A 316 12.24 -11.53 -5.52
N ASN A 317 12.43 -12.17 -6.66
CA ASN A 317 11.76 -13.44 -6.97
C ASN A 317 12.14 -14.55 -5.98
N PRO A 318 13.44 -14.85 -5.72
CA PRO A 318 13.80 -15.85 -4.71
C PRO A 318 13.34 -15.46 -3.30
N ALA A 319 13.32 -14.17 -2.98
CA ALA A 319 12.85 -13.71 -1.68
C ALA A 319 11.35 -13.94 -1.50
N SER A 320 10.55 -13.61 -2.49
CA SER A 320 9.09 -13.83 -2.47
C SER A 320 8.77 -15.33 -2.41
N ALA A 321 9.54 -16.17 -3.11
CA ALA A 321 9.40 -17.62 -3.03
C ALA A 321 9.65 -18.14 -1.61
N VAL A 322 10.75 -17.72 -0.96
CA VAL A 322 11.06 -18.11 0.42
C VAL A 322 10.00 -17.60 1.41
N MET A 323 9.54 -16.36 1.24
CA MET A 323 8.47 -15.80 2.07
C MET A 323 7.15 -16.57 1.95
N SER A 324 6.87 -17.10 0.75
CA SER A 324 5.72 -17.96 0.50
C SER A 324 5.90 -19.40 1.02
N GLY A 325 7.06 -19.72 1.62
CA GLY A 325 7.39 -21.03 2.16
C GLY A 325 7.84 -22.02 1.10
N LEU A 326 8.28 -21.56 -0.08
CA LEU A 326 8.84 -22.38 -1.14
C LEU A 326 10.36 -22.49 -1.02
N LYS A 327 10.90 -23.60 -1.50
CA LYS A 327 12.34 -23.87 -1.59
C LYS A 327 12.83 -23.45 -2.98
N VAL A 328 13.80 -22.56 -3.03
CA VAL A 328 14.35 -22.06 -4.29
C VAL A 328 15.39 -23.03 -4.83
N VAL A 329 15.21 -23.41 -6.10
CA VAL A 329 16.21 -24.13 -6.89
C VAL A 329 16.57 -23.27 -8.09
N VAL A 330 17.81 -22.85 -8.17
CA VAL A 330 18.30 -21.97 -9.24
C VAL A 330 18.51 -22.78 -10.52
N VAL A 331 18.05 -22.24 -11.66
CA VAL A 331 18.30 -22.75 -13.00
C VAL A 331 19.33 -21.87 -13.68
N ASN A 332 20.33 -22.48 -14.31
CA ASN A 332 21.41 -21.76 -14.99
C ASN A 332 20.88 -21.06 -16.24
N CYS A 333 21.61 -20.02 -16.66
CA CYS A 333 21.45 -19.40 -17.98
C CYS A 333 22.66 -19.76 -18.86
N ASP A 334 22.44 -19.76 -20.18
CA ASP A 334 23.49 -19.91 -21.16
C ASP A 334 24.34 -18.61 -21.29
N ARG A 335 25.33 -18.63 -22.19
CA ARG A 335 26.22 -17.47 -22.42
C ARG A 335 25.52 -16.29 -23.10
N GLN A 336 24.38 -16.51 -23.73
CA GLN A 336 23.52 -15.50 -24.36
C GLN A 336 22.52 -14.91 -23.39
N GLY A 337 22.35 -15.52 -22.21
CA GLY A 337 21.45 -15.08 -21.15
C GLY A 337 20.06 -15.74 -21.22
N ASN A 338 19.88 -16.73 -22.10
CA ASN A 338 18.67 -17.58 -22.14
C ASN A 338 18.70 -18.61 -21.01
N ILE A 339 17.54 -19.13 -20.65
CA ILE A 339 17.44 -20.24 -19.69
C ILE A 339 18.05 -21.50 -20.31
N ASP A 340 18.96 -22.16 -19.59
CA ASP A 340 19.52 -23.46 -20.03
C ASP A 340 18.44 -24.53 -19.92
N ILE A 341 17.92 -24.94 -21.09
CA ILE A 341 16.83 -25.93 -21.18
C ILE A 341 17.23 -27.30 -20.64
N VAL A 342 18.50 -27.69 -20.83
CA VAL A 342 19.00 -28.99 -20.35
C VAL A 342 19.06 -28.99 -18.81
N ASP A 343 19.55 -27.93 -18.23
CA ASP A 343 19.57 -27.75 -16.78
C ASP A 343 18.15 -27.66 -16.21
N LEU A 344 17.25 -26.92 -16.89
CA LEU A 344 15.85 -26.82 -16.52
C LEU A 344 15.17 -28.19 -16.50
N GLN A 345 15.29 -28.96 -17.59
CA GLN A 345 14.71 -30.31 -17.68
C GLN A 345 15.24 -31.23 -16.59
N THR A 346 16.55 -31.20 -16.35
CA THR A 346 17.21 -32.01 -15.32
C THR A 346 16.67 -31.68 -13.92
N LYS A 347 16.55 -30.39 -13.60
CA LYS A 347 16.06 -29.94 -12.30
C LYS A 347 14.55 -30.16 -12.15
N ALA A 348 13.77 -29.92 -13.19
CA ALA A 348 12.34 -30.19 -13.19
C ALA A 348 12.04 -31.68 -13.00
N GLU A 349 12.79 -32.57 -13.67
CA GLU A 349 12.63 -34.02 -13.48
C GLU A 349 13.06 -34.46 -12.08
N LYS A 350 14.19 -33.95 -11.58
CA LYS A 350 14.67 -34.23 -10.22
C LYS A 350 13.66 -33.87 -9.14
N HIS A 351 12.90 -32.80 -9.35
CA HIS A 351 11.96 -32.26 -8.36
C HIS A 351 10.49 -32.46 -8.75
N LYS A 352 10.17 -33.30 -9.74
CA LYS A 352 8.82 -33.44 -10.30
C LYS A 352 7.72 -33.68 -9.26
N ASP A 353 8.02 -34.41 -8.21
CA ASP A 353 7.04 -34.72 -7.15
C ASP A 353 6.80 -33.52 -6.21
N ASN A 354 7.77 -32.62 -6.09
CA ASN A 354 7.75 -31.45 -5.20
C ASN A 354 7.64 -30.12 -5.95
N LEU A 355 7.64 -30.14 -7.29
CA LEU A 355 7.64 -28.92 -8.08
C LEU A 355 6.30 -28.18 -7.93
N ALA A 356 6.34 -27.02 -7.28
CA ALA A 356 5.19 -26.14 -7.11
C ALA A 356 5.10 -25.12 -8.23
N ALA A 357 6.21 -24.45 -8.52
CA ALA A 357 6.23 -23.34 -9.47
C ALA A 357 7.59 -23.15 -10.14
N MET A 358 7.57 -22.42 -11.24
CA MET A 358 8.73 -21.73 -11.78
C MET A 358 8.41 -20.25 -11.87
N MET A 359 9.34 -19.37 -11.42
CA MET A 359 9.26 -17.92 -11.63
C MET A 359 10.16 -17.53 -12.78
N ILE A 360 9.61 -16.84 -13.77
CA ILE A 360 10.38 -16.29 -14.91
C ILE A 360 10.08 -14.81 -15.09
N THR A 361 11.06 -14.04 -15.50
CA THR A 361 10.91 -12.64 -15.92
C THR A 361 10.94 -12.61 -17.46
N TYR A 362 9.92 -12.03 -18.09
CA TYR A 362 9.82 -12.00 -19.56
C TYR A 362 9.47 -10.59 -20.07
N PRO A 363 10.31 -9.97 -20.89
CA PRO A 363 11.72 -10.34 -21.16
C PRO A 363 12.55 -10.37 -19.88
N SER A 364 13.68 -11.12 -19.92
CA SER A 364 14.53 -11.30 -18.72
C SER A 364 15.18 -10.00 -18.26
N THR A 365 15.78 -9.99 -17.06
CA THR A 365 16.54 -8.83 -16.58
C THR A 365 17.77 -8.51 -17.43
N HIS A 366 18.22 -9.44 -18.24
CA HIS A 366 19.28 -9.25 -19.24
C HIS A 366 18.75 -8.65 -20.56
N GLY A 367 17.42 -8.42 -20.67
CA GLY A 367 16.79 -7.91 -21.88
C GLY A 367 16.55 -8.96 -22.95
N VAL A 368 16.65 -10.24 -22.61
CA VAL A 368 16.49 -11.36 -23.54
C VAL A 368 15.03 -11.80 -23.58
N PHE A 369 14.47 -11.93 -24.77
CA PHE A 369 13.25 -12.66 -25.02
C PHE A 369 13.61 -14.13 -25.21
N GLU A 370 13.16 -14.98 -24.29
CA GLU A 370 13.34 -16.42 -24.38
C GLU A 370 12.62 -16.96 -25.61
N GLU A 371 13.35 -17.46 -26.60
CA GLU A 371 12.75 -18.02 -27.82
C GLU A 371 11.97 -19.31 -27.51
N GLU A 372 12.43 -20.07 -26.53
CA GLU A 372 11.87 -21.34 -26.10
C GLU A 372 10.85 -21.20 -24.95
N ILE A 373 10.25 -20.04 -24.79
CA ILE A 373 9.34 -19.76 -23.65
C ILE A 373 8.17 -20.73 -23.57
N LEU A 374 7.63 -21.17 -24.70
CA LEU A 374 6.53 -22.15 -24.75
C LEU A 374 6.98 -23.51 -24.23
N ASP A 375 8.15 -23.98 -24.66
CA ASP A 375 8.74 -25.24 -24.23
C ASP A 375 9.07 -25.20 -22.73
N ILE A 376 9.59 -24.08 -22.23
CA ILE A 376 9.82 -23.86 -20.80
C ILE A 376 8.54 -24.01 -20.00
N CYS A 377 7.46 -23.38 -20.44
CA CYS A 377 6.15 -23.52 -19.78
C CYS A 377 5.65 -24.96 -19.79
N GLU A 378 5.77 -25.66 -20.94
CA GLU A 378 5.34 -27.05 -21.09
C GLU A 378 6.15 -27.99 -20.17
N ILE A 379 7.47 -27.81 -20.07
CA ILE A 379 8.32 -28.58 -19.16
C ILE A 379 7.82 -28.52 -17.72
N ILE A 380 7.39 -27.36 -17.27
CA ILE A 380 6.87 -27.14 -15.91
C ILE A 380 5.51 -27.74 -15.74
N HIS A 381 4.58 -27.46 -16.67
CA HIS A 381 3.20 -27.97 -16.61
C HIS A 381 3.15 -29.51 -16.68
N ALA A 382 3.96 -30.14 -17.53
CA ALA A 382 4.04 -31.59 -17.63
C ALA A 382 4.44 -32.29 -16.32
N ARG A 383 5.02 -31.53 -15.37
CA ARG A 383 5.41 -32.01 -14.03
C ARG A 383 4.52 -31.50 -12.91
N GLY A 384 3.37 -30.90 -13.26
CA GLY A 384 2.36 -30.42 -12.32
C GLY A 384 2.69 -29.08 -11.65
N GLY A 385 3.79 -28.44 -12.03
CA GLY A 385 4.13 -27.09 -11.57
C GLY A 385 3.31 -25.99 -12.25
N GLN A 386 3.29 -24.80 -11.69
CA GLN A 386 2.66 -23.62 -12.26
C GLN A 386 3.72 -22.59 -12.70
N VAL A 387 3.45 -21.83 -13.76
CA VAL A 387 4.35 -20.81 -14.26
C VAL A 387 3.92 -19.44 -13.73
N TYR A 388 4.77 -18.85 -12.91
CA TYR A 388 4.66 -17.47 -12.48
C TYR A 388 5.53 -16.57 -13.38
N MET A 389 4.92 -15.61 -14.05
CA MET A 389 5.63 -14.63 -14.88
C MET A 389 5.74 -13.28 -14.15
N ASP A 390 6.97 -12.80 -14.00
CA ASP A 390 7.24 -11.44 -13.56
C ASP A 390 6.97 -10.48 -14.73
N GLY A 391 5.87 -9.74 -14.64
CA GLY A 391 5.39 -8.81 -15.64
C GLY A 391 5.93 -7.38 -15.47
N ALA A 392 7.05 -7.20 -14.79
CA ALA A 392 7.66 -5.89 -14.59
C ALA A 392 7.98 -5.18 -15.91
N ASN A 393 8.26 -5.93 -16.97
CA ASN A 393 8.61 -5.42 -18.31
C ASN A 393 7.44 -5.51 -19.31
N MET A 394 6.20 -5.30 -18.87
CA MET A 394 5.00 -5.35 -19.74
C MET A 394 5.04 -4.41 -20.94
N ASN A 395 5.81 -3.32 -20.87
CA ASN A 395 6.01 -2.40 -21.99
C ASN A 395 6.61 -3.08 -23.25
N ALA A 396 7.27 -4.21 -23.09
CA ALA A 396 7.78 -5.01 -24.20
C ALA A 396 6.74 -6.02 -24.74
N GLN A 397 5.61 -6.17 -24.11
CA GLN A 397 4.61 -7.19 -24.43
C GLN A 397 3.26 -6.59 -24.87
N VAL A 398 2.84 -5.47 -24.30
CA VAL A 398 1.54 -4.85 -24.57
C VAL A 398 1.34 -4.64 -26.06
N GLY A 399 0.24 -5.20 -26.60
CA GLY A 399 -0.09 -5.13 -28.03
C GLY A 399 0.68 -6.07 -28.95
N LEU A 400 1.69 -6.81 -28.41
CA LEU A 400 2.51 -7.74 -29.17
C LEU A 400 2.26 -9.21 -28.75
N CYS A 401 2.14 -9.47 -27.45
CA CYS A 401 1.84 -10.79 -26.92
C CYS A 401 1.11 -10.67 -25.58
N ARG A 402 0.49 -11.78 -25.15
CA ARG A 402 -0.25 -11.88 -23.90
C ARG A 402 0.40 -12.92 -22.98
N PRO A 403 0.77 -12.59 -21.75
CA PRO A 403 1.39 -13.52 -20.81
C PRO A 403 0.65 -14.84 -20.64
N ALA A 404 -0.69 -14.81 -20.55
CA ALA A 404 -1.49 -16.02 -20.39
C ALA A 404 -1.44 -16.95 -21.62
N GLU A 405 -1.33 -16.38 -22.83
CA GLU A 405 -1.23 -17.15 -24.09
C GLU A 405 0.16 -17.77 -24.25
N ILE A 406 1.20 -17.11 -23.73
CA ILE A 406 2.57 -17.64 -23.73
C ILE A 406 2.70 -18.87 -22.80
N GLY A 407 1.79 -19.02 -21.83
CA GLY A 407 1.82 -20.16 -20.93
C GLY A 407 1.86 -19.80 -19.45
N ALA A 408 2.01 -18.52 -19.09
CA ALA A 408 1.98 -18.09 -17.69
C ALA A 408 0.62 -18.40 -17.05
N ASP A 409 0.65 -18.91 -15.81
CA ASP A 409 -0.55 -19.18 -15.01
C ASP A 409 -0.89 -18.03 -14.07
N VAL A 410 0.14 -17.32 -13.63
CA VAL A 410 0.08 -16.12 -12.81
C VAL A 410 1.06 -15.09 -13.33
N CYS A 411 0.66 -13.82 -13.31
CA CYS A 411 1.56 -12.71 -13.64
C CYS A 411 1.25 -11.51 -12.74
N HIS A 412 2.26 -10.86 -12.18
CA HIS A 412 2.07 -9.54 -11.61
C HIS A 412 2.42 -8.44 -12.61
N LEU A 413 1.80 -7.29 -12.45
CA LEU A 413 2.03 -6.11 -13.26
C LEU A 413 2.58 -4.99 -12.40
N ASN A 414 3.46 -4.16 -12.98
CA ASN A 414 3.93 -2.94 -12.34
C ASN A 414 3.31 -1.75 -13.06
N LEU A 415 2.14 -1.26 -12.59
CA LEU A 415 1.43 -0.16 -13.26
C LEU A 415 2.24 1.14 -13.27
N HIS A 416 3.16 1.31 -12.34
CA HIS A 416 4.11 2.43 -12.29
C HIS A 416 5.24 2.34 -13.32
N LYS A 417 5.33 1.26 -14.07
CA LYS A 417 6.30 1.10 -15.17
C LYS A 417 5.64 1.32 -16.53
N THR A 418 4.82 0.40 -16.98
CA THR A 418 4.21 0.43 -18.32
C THR A 418 3.01 1.38 -18.39
N PHE A 419 2.23 1.49 -17.32
CA PHE A 419 0.91 2.13 -17.33
C PHE A 419 0.87 3.50 -16.66
N CYS A 420 1.99 4.20 -16.57
CA CYS A 420 2.08 5.62 -16.20
C CYS A 420 1.63 6.03 -14.81
N ILE A 421 1.46 5.12 -13.85
CA ILE A 421 1.28 5.54 -12.46
C ILE A 421 2.50 6.35 -12.02
N PRO A 422 2.32 7.50 -11.36
CA PRO A 422 3.44 8.29 -10.89
C PRO A 422 4.32 7.50 -9.94
N HIS A 423 5.57 7.34 -10.31
CA HIS A 423 6.58 6.67 -9.49
C HIS A 423 7.28 7.67 -8.55
N GLY A 424 7.24 8.95 -8.94
CA GLY A 424 7.98 10.02 -8.29
C GLY A 424 7.52 10.26 -6.85
N GLY A 425 8.49 10.28 -5.94
CA GLY A 425 8.30 10.59 -4.53
C GLY A 425 7.55 9.55 -3.71
N GLY A 426 6.87 8.58 -4.34
CA GLY A 426 5.91 7.76 -3.64
C GLY A 426 6.13 6.26 -3.66
N GLY A 427 6.90 5.76 -4.60
CA GLY A 427 6.99 4.33 -4.82
C GLY A 427 5.71 3.74 -5.44
N PRO A 428 5.65 2.41 -5.67
CA PRO A 428 4.82 1.85 -6.72
C PRO A 428 3.31 1.97 -6.52
N GLY A 429 2.79 1.89 -5.34
CA GLY A 429 1.36 1.97 -5.08
C GLY A 429 0.49 0.82 -5.57
N MET A 430 0.79 0.13 -6.68
CA MET A 430 0.04 -1.03 -7.19
C MET A 430 0.92 -2.06 -7.89
N GLY A 431 0.60 -3.33 -7.66
CA GLY A 431 1.18 -4.48 -8.34
C GLY A 431 0.10 -5.54 -8.62
N PRO A 432 -0.87 -5.26 -9.51
CA PRO A 432 -1.96 -6.19 -9.80
C PRO A 432 -1.44 -7.57 -10.19
N ILE A 433 -2.21 -8.60 -9.85
CA ILE A 433 -1.96 -9.95 -10.33
C ILE A 433 -3.08 -10.42 -11.25
N GLY A 434 -2.68 -11.09 -12.35
CA GLY A 434 -3.56 -11.80 -13.24
C GLY A 434 -3.36 -13.32 -13.07
N VAL A 435 -4.44 -14.08 -13.14
CA VAL A 435 -4.43 -15.53 -13.01
C VAL A 435 -5.30 -16.21 -14.06
N LYS A 436 -4.90 -17.43 -14.49
CA LYS A 436 -5.74 -18.31 -15.30
C LYS A 436 -6.95 -18.83 -14.53
N SER A 437 -7.94 -19.33 -15.26
CA SER A 437 -9.24 -19.75 -14.72
C SER A 437 -9.14 -20.80 -13.60
N HIS A 438 -8.21 -21.74 -13.68
CA HIS A 438 -8.04 -22.79 -12.67
C HIS A 438 -7.45 -22.25 -11.34
N LEU A 439 -6.82 -21.09 -11.36
CA LEU A 439 -6.28 -20.42 -10.18
C LEU A 439 -7.22 -19.33 -9.62
N ALA A 440 -8.18 -18.85 -10.40
CA ALA A 440 -9.09 -17.79 -10.00
C ALA A 440 -9.84 -18.03 -8.66
N PRO A 441 -10.29 -19.26 -8.33
CA PRO A 441 -10.95 -19.51 -7.04
C PRO A 441 -10.06 -19.26 -5.82
N PHE A 442 -8.74 -19.35 -5.97
CA PHE A 442 -7.80 -19.32 -4.85
C PHE A 442 -7.35 -17.90 -4.47
N TYR A 443 -7.41 -16.91 -5.37
CA TYR A 443 -7.05 -15.57 -5.01
C TYR A 443 -8.11 -14.87 -4.13
N GLN A 444 -9.39 -15.20 -4.31
CA GLN A 444 -10.46 -14.74 -3.42
C GLN A 444 -10.36 -15.37 -2.01
N GLY A 445 -9.94 -16.62 -1.93
CA GLY A 445 -9.71 -17.32 -0.67
C GLY A 445 -8.58 -16.72 0.15
N ILE A 446 -7.52 -16.22 -0.48
CA ILE A 446 -6.41 -15.55 0.20
C ILE A 446 -6.88 -14.27 0.89
N LEU A 447 -7.74 -13.47 0.25
CA LEU A 447 -8.34 -12.31 0.87
C LEU A 447 -9.11 -12.67 2.14
N LEU A 448 -9.94 -13.70 2.06
CA LEU A 448 -10.72 -14.18 3.19
C LEU A 448 -9.81 -14.70 4.32
N LEU A 449 -8.74 -15.43 4.00
CA LEU A 449 -7.77 -15.93 4.97
C LEU A 449 -7.00 -14.81 5.65
N ILE A 450 -6.66 -13.74 4.91
CA ILE A 450 -6.05 -12.53 5.46
C ILE A 450 -7.02 -11.83 6.40
N LEU A 451 -8.28 -11.64 5.98
CA LEU A 451 -9.32 -11.00 6.80
C LEU A 451 -9.65 -11.80 8.07
N LEU A 452 -9.65 -13.12 7.98
CA LEU A 452 -9.88 -14.00 9.13
C LEU A 452 -8.65 -14.18 10.04
N GLY A 453 -7.51 -13.57 9.71
CA GLY A 453 -6.28 -13.60 10.51
C GLY A 453 -5.58 -14.97 10.52
N LYS A 454 -5.95 -15.89 9.63
CA LYS A 454 -5.31 -17.21 9.48
C LYS A 454 -3.94 -17.12 8.80
N ILE A 455 -3.72 -16.07 8.00
CA ILE A 455 -2.40 -15.70 7.48
C ILE A 455 -2.03 -14.38 8.13
N ARG A 456 -0.93 -14.32 8.86
CA ARG A 456 -0.36 -13.08 9.43
C ARG A 456 0.31 -12.25 8.33
N VAL A 457 -0.46 -11.72 7.42
CA VAL A 457 -0.04 -10.61 6.57
C VAL A 457 -0.50 -9.34 7.29
N GLY A 458 0.42 -8.43 7.54
CA GLY A 458 0.14 -7.24 8.33
C GLY A 458 -1.14 -6.53 7.87
N ARG A 459 -2.03 -6.24 8.80
CA ARG A 459 -3.38 -5.69 8.62
C ARG A 459 -3.47 -4.34 7.90
N TYR A 460 -2.35 -3.77 7.48
CA TYR A 460 -2.26 -2.37 7.03
C TYR A 460 -2.24 -2.15 5.51
N LEU A 461 -2.40 -3.19 4.70
CA LEU A 461 -2.10 -3.08 3.25
C LEU A 461 -3.31 -2.93 2.34
N LEU A 462 -4.54 -2.98 2.86
CA LEU A 462 -5.71 -3.29 2.03
C LEU A 462 -6.41 -2.09 1.38
N HIS A 463 -6.27 -0.85 1.84
CA HIS A 463 -7.20 0.19 1.36
C HIS A 463 -6.63 1.58 1.02
N LEU A 464 -5.57 2.03 1.62
CA LEU A 464 -5.06 3.40 1.39
C LEU A 464 -4.29 3.57 0.06
N GLY A 465 -3.58 2.52 -0.38
CA GLY A 465 -2.82 2.58 -1.63
C GLY A 465 -3.70 2.56 -2.90
N VAL A 466 -4.80 1.82 -2.86
CA VAL A 466 -5.66 1.60 -4.03
C VAL A 466 -6.41 2.88 -4.42
N ALA A 467 -6.97 3.61 -3.47
CA ALA A 467 -7.74 4.81 -3.77
C ALA A 467 -6.89 5.95 -4.36
N LEU A 468 -5.70 6.18 -3.80
CA LEU A 468 -4.83 7.28 -4.25
C LEU A 468 -4.24 7.03 -5.65
N VAL A 469 -3.92 5.78 -5.94
CA VAL A 469 -3.31 5.37 -7.21
C VAL A 469 -4.31 5.32 -8.34
N PHE A 470 -5.57 5.06 -8.03
CA PHE A 470 -6.64 4.91 -9.02
C PHE A 470 -7.04 6.21 -9.71
N CYS A 471 -7.05 7.31 -8.98
CA CYS A 471 -7.32 8.63 -9.56
C CYS A 471 -6.29 9.00 -10.62
N LEU A 472 -5.07 8.49 -10.49
CA LEU A 472 -3.98 8.73 -11.43
C LEU A 472 -4.13 7.93 -12.73
N PHE A 473 -4.78 6.77 -12.66
CA PHE A 473 -4.94 5.89 -13.82
C PHE A 473 -6.02 6.35 -14.77
N LEU A 474 -7.08 6.97 -14.28
CA LEU A 474 -8.14 7.54 -15.12
C LEU A 474 -7.63 8.63 -16.07
N GLY A 475 -6.72 9.47 -15.59
CA GLY A 475 -6.09 10.48 -16.43
C GLY A 475 -5.33 9.91 -17.62
N CYS A 476 -4.72 8.72 -17.47
CA CYS A 476 -3.93 8.07 -18.53
C CYS A 476 -4.76 7.33 -19.58
N ILE A 477 -6.01 6.98 -19.28
CA ILE A 477 -6.85 6.14 -20.16
C ILE A 477 -7.92 6.96 -20.88
N LEU A 478 -8.30 8.11 -20.33
CA LEU A 478 -9.28 9.01 -20.93
C LEU A 478 -8.67 10.06 -21.87
N LEU A 479 -7.35 10.12 -22.01
CA LEU A 479 -6.60 10.89 -23.01
C LEU A 479 -5.99 9.95 -24.05
#